data_ca34550ff2d3381f70a5932c6ef04d8f
#
_entry.id   ca34550ff2d3381f70a5932c6ef04d8f
#
_cell.length_a   1.000
_cell.length_b   1.000
_cell.length_c   1.000
_cell.angle_alpha   90.00
_cell.angle_beta   90.00
_cell.angle_gamma   90.00
#
_symmetry.space_group_name_H-M   'P 1'
#
loop_
_entity.id
_entity.type
_entity.pdbx_description
1 polymer ?
#
loop_
_entity_poly.entity_id
_entity_poly.type
_entity_poly.pdbx_seq_one_letter_code
_entity_poly.pdbx_strand_id
1 'polypeptide(L)'
;MNPYFLNDATPWTELGDGIRRKIVGHTPELMSVLVQFDQGAIGTPHAHDAHDQIAMVISGSFACDVGGVKRVLRAGDAFVAPRLTPHGVVALEAGSTLLDQFSPRREDYL
;
A
#
# COMPACT_ATOMS: atom_id res chain seq x y z
N MET A 1 -12.91 19.93 10.30
CA MET A 1 -12.16 18.72 9.91
C MET A 1 -12.31 17.66 10.99
N ASN A 2 -12.58 16.42 10.61
CA ASN A 2 -12.52 15.28 11.51
C ASN A 2 -11.09 14.71 11.45
N PRO A 3 -10.29 14.77 12.52
CA PRO A 3 -8.91 14.30 12.50
C PRO A 3 -8.76 12.78 12.66
N TYR A 4 -9.86 12.05 12.77
CA TYR A 4 -9.83 10.62 13.07
C TYR A 4 -10.22 9.76 11.88
N PHE A 5 -9.51 8.64 11.72
CA PHE A 5 -9.91 7.54 10.85
C PHE A 5 -10.47 6.41 11.72
N LEU A 6 -11.70 5.99 11.43
CA LEU A 6 -12.33 4.87 12.11
C LEU A 6 -12.50 3.73 11.10
N ASN A 7 -11.72 2.69 11.26
CA ASN A 7 -11.65 1.60 10.30
C ASN A 7 -13.01 0.95 10.05
N ASP A 8 -13.77 0.68 11.11
CA ASP A 8 -15.06 -0.01 10.99
C ASP A 8 -16.15 0.87 10.35
N ALA A 9 -15.98 2.18 10.41
CA ALA A 9 -16.92 3.14 9.82
C ALA A 9 -16.54 3.55 8.38
N THR A 10 -15.37 3.11 7.88
CA THR A 10 -14.88 3.47 6.57
C THR A 10 -14.99 2.28 5.62
N PRO A 11 -15.80 2.35 4.56
CA PRO A 11 -15.93 1.24 3.62
C PRO A 11 -14.67 1.09 2.76
N TRP A 12 -14.43 -0.13 2.30
CA TRP A 12 -13.42 -0.40 1.29
C TRP A 12 -13.87 0.17 -0.07
N THR A 13 -12.93 0.73 -0.81
CA THR A 13 -13.10 1.03 -2.23
C THR A 13 -12.50 -0.12 -3.03
N GLU A 14 -13.33 -0.84 -3.78
CA GLU A 14 -12.85 -1.93 -4.63
C GLU A 14 -12.12 -1.37 -5.86
N LEU A 15 -10.93 -1.90 -6.12
CA LEU A 15 -10.11 -1.48 -7.26
C LEU A 15 -10.13 -2.50 -8.40
N GLY A 16 -10.76 -3.66 -8.20
CA GLY A 16 -10.70 -4.78 -9.12
C GLY A 16 -9.51 -5.69 -8.85
N ASP A 17 -9.48 -6.85 -9.51
CA ASP A 17 -8.38 -7.83 -9.46
C ASP A 17 -8.01 -8.30 -8.02
N GLY A 18 -8.98 -8.30 -7.12
CA GLY A 18 -8.80 -8.76 -5.75
C GLY A 18 -8.13 -7.75 -4.83
N ILE A 19 -8.14 -6.47 -5.19
CA ILE A 19 -7.49 -5.40 -4.41
C ILE A 19 -8.53 -4.34 -4.03
N ARG A 20 -8.43 -3.85 -2.79
CA ARG A 20 -9.28 -2.78 -2.25
C ARG A 20 -8.47 -1.86 -1.35
N ARG A 21 -8.95 -0.64 -1.17
CA ARG A 21 -8.25 0.34 -0.34
C ARG A 21 -9.17 1.19 0.52
N LYS A 22 -8.61 1.74 1.59
CA LYS A 22 -9.18 2.82 2.40
C LYS A 22 -8.13 3.91 2.55
N ILE A 23 -8.50 5.16 2.30
CA ILE A 23 -7.64 6.30 2.61
C ILE A 23 -7.74 6.56 4.11
N VAL A 24 -6.63 6.41 4.82
CA VAL A 24 -6.57 6.62 6.27
C VAL A 24 -6.57 8.11 6.58
N GLY A 25 -5.79 8.87 5.86
CA GLY A 25 -5.71 10.32 6.04
C GLY A 25 -4.65 10.93 5.13
N HIS A 26 -4.71 12.25 4.99
CA HIS A 26 -3.72 12.96 4.18
C HIS A 26 -3.63 14.44 4.56
N THR A 27 -2.46 14.99 4.29
CA THR A 27 -2.15 16.41 4.22
C THR A 27 -1.47 16.66 2.88
N PRO A 28 -1.17 17.89 2.47
CA PRO A 28 -0.43 18.10 1.22
C PRO A 28 0.89 17.32 1.14
N GLU A 29 1.56 17.07 2.26
CA GLU A 29 2.89 16.46 2.32
C GLU A 29 2.88 14.97 2.71
N LEU A 30 1.73 14.42 3.05
CA LEU A 30 1.66 13.07 3.64
C LEU A 30 0.32 12.40 3.33
N MET A 31 0.37 11.09 3.05
CA MET A 31 -0.84 10.27 2.90
C MET A 31 -0.57 8.86 3.42
N SER A 32 -1.56 8.29 4.11
CA SER A 32 -1.56 6.88 4.48
C SER A 32 -2.79 6.18 3.91
N VAL A 33 -2.59 4.97 3.36
CA VAL A 33 -3.63 4.18 2.69
C VAL A 33 -3.51 2.73 3.12
N LEU A 34 -4.62 2.13 3.56
CA LEU A 34 -4.71 0.68 3.75
C LEU A 34 -5.07 0.04 2.41
N VAL A 35 -4.32 -0.99 2.02
CA VAL A 35 -4.57 -1.77 0.80
C VAL A 35 -4.65 -3.23 1.17
N GLN A 36 -5.78 -3.87 0.89
CA GLN A 36 -6.01 -5.28 1.20
C GLN A 36 -6.11 -6.09 -0.09
N PHE A 37 -5.54 -7.29 -0.06
CA PHE A 37 -5.38 -8.17 -1.21
C PHE A 37 -6.03 -9.52 -0.94
N ASP A 38 -6.73 -10.06 -1.93
CA ASP A 38 -7.05 -11.48 -1.97
C ASP A 38 -5.76 -12.29 -2.17
N GLN A 39 -5.78 -13.57 -1.76
CA GLN A 39 -4.64 -14.44 -1.99
C GLN A 39 -4.29 -14.50 -3.48
N GLY A 40 -3.02 -14.32 -3.81
CA GLY A 40 -2.51 -14.32 -5.17
C GLY A 40 -2.72 -13.02 -5.95
N ALA A 41 -3.42 -12.04 -5.39
CA ALA A 41 -3.59 -10.75 -6.05
C ALA A 41 -2.23 -10.04 -6.19
N ILE A 42 -2.08 -9.34 -7.30
CA ILE A 42 -0.80 -8.75 -7.72
C ILE A 42 -0.90 -7.23 -7.69
N GLY A 43 -0.07 -6.59 -6.88
CA GLY A 43 0.28 -5.19 -7.03
C GLY A 43 1.29 -5.09 -8.16
N THR A 44 0.84 -4.73 -9.36
CA THR A 44 1.67 -4.71 -10.58
C THR A 44 2.90 -3.84 -10.37
N PRO A 45 4.10 -4.30 -10.78
CA PRO A 45 5.31 -3.50 -10.65
C PRO A 45 5.16 -2.14 -11.34
N HIS A 46 5.52 -1.08 -10.61
CA HIS A 46 5.46 0.30 -11.08
C HIS A 46 6.45 1.15 -10.30
N ALA A 47 6.66 2.37 -10.77
CA ALA A 47 7.51 3.36 -10.11
C ALA A 47 6.76 4.69 -10.07
N HIS A 48 7.02 5.47 -9.02
CA HIS A 48 6.44 6.80 -8.86
C HIS A 48 7.50 7.87 -9.09
N ASP A 49 7.16 8.90 -9.85
CA ASP A 49 8.04 10.05 -10.07
C ASP A 49 7.70 11.25 -9.17
N ALA A 50 6.49 11.27 -8.60
CA ALA A 50 5.98 12.41 -7.85
C ALA A 50 6.05 12.26 -6.33
N HIS A 51 6.32 11.06 -5.80
CA HIS A 51 6.35 10.81 -4.36
C HIS A 51 7.24 9.62 -3.99
N ASP A 52 7.71 9.64 -2.74
CA ASP A 52 8.33 8.50 -2.08
C ASP A 52 7.25 7.64 -1.45
N GLN A 53 7.55 6.37 -1.21
CA GLN A 53 6.63 5.42 -0.58
C GLN A 53 7.33 4.58 0.48
N ILE A 54 6.65 4.36 1.60
CA ILE A 54 6.94 3.29 2.54
C ILE A 54 5.71 2.38 2.58
N ALA A 55 5.90 1.08 2.49
CA ALA A 55 4.83 0.10 2.64
C ALA A 55 5.15 -0.83 3.80
N MET A 56 4.25 -0.91 4.78
CA MET A 56 4.37 -1.82 5.92
C MET A 56 3.31 -2.90 5.83
N VAL A 57 3.71 -4.15 6.06
CA VAL A 57 2.75 -5.27 6.16
C VAL A 57 2.06 -5.20 7.52
N ILE A 58 0.74 -5.01 7.50
CA ILE A 58 -0.10 -4.99 8.70
C ILE A 58 -0.53 -6.40 9.07
N SER A 59 -0.92 -7.19 8.07
CA SER A 59 -1.35 -8.58 8.26
C SER A 59 -1.04 -9.41 7.02
N GLY A 60 -0.95 -10.72 7.19
CA GLY A 60 -0.64 -11.64 6.10
C GLY A 60 0.83 -11.58 5.69
N SER A 61 1.08 -11.84 4.41
CA SER A 61 2.45 -11.88 3.86
C SER A 61 2.45 -11.56 2.37
N PHE A 62 3.57 -11.03 1.89
CA PHE A 62 3.75 -10.61 0.50
C PHE A 62 5.11 -11.05 -0.03
N ALA A 63 5.13 -11.52 -1.27
CA ALA A 63 6.37 -11.60 -2.04
C ALA A 63 6.59 -10.24 -2.70
N CYS A 64 7.69 -9.59 -2.36
CA CYS A 64 7.99 -8.23 -2.82
C CYS A 64 9.19 -8.22 -3.73
N ASP A 65 9.19 -7.27 -4.68
CA ASP A 65 10.35 -6.94 -5.52
C ASP A 65 10.48 -5.41 -5.51
N VAL A 66 11.58 -4.91 -4.94
CA VAL A 66 11.84 -3.48 -4.83
C VAL A 66 13.21 -3.20 -5.43
N GLY A 67 13.24 -2.53 -6.58
CA GLY A 67 14.49 -2.22 -7.28
C GLY A 67 15.28 -3.48 -7.67
N GLY A 68 14.62 -4.61 -7.90
CA GLY A 68 15.25 -5.88 -8.23
C GLY A 68 15.63 -6.73 -7.01
N VAL A 69 15.44 -6.22 -5.79
CA VAL A 69 15.70 -6.98 -4.56
C VAL A 69 14.39 -7.66 -4.14
N LYS A 70 14.38 -8.99 -4.16
CA LYS A 70 13.21 -9.81 -3.84
C LYS A 70 13.26 -10.29 -2.41
N ARG A 71 12.11 -10.19 -1.72
CA ARG A 71 11.97 -10.66 -0.35
C ARG A 71 10.53 -10.97 0.00
N VAL A 72 10.31 -11.96 0.86
CA VAL A 72 9.01 -12.21 1.49
C VAL A 72 8.93 -11.37 2.76
N LEU A 73 7.87 -10.57 2.87
CA LEU A 73 7.60 -9.74 4.05
C LEU A 73 6.38 -10.26 4.78
N ARG A 74 6.42 -10.19 6.10
CA ARG A 74 5.36 -10.58 7.04
C ARG A 74 4.94 -9.39 7.89
N ALA A 75 3.89 -9.56 8.67
CA ALA A 75 3.37 -8.50 9.55
C ALA A 75 4.49 -7.82 10.35
N GLY A 76 4.55 -6.50 10.27
CA GLY A 76 5.59 -5.68 10.90
C GLY A 76 6.80 -5.38 10.01
N ASP A 77 7.00 -6.11 8.91
CA ASP A 77 8.05 -5.83 7.96
C ASP A 77 7.61 -4.72 6.98
N ALA A 78 8.59 -4.02 6.42
CA ALA A 78 8.32 -2.90 5.52
C ALA A 78 9.35 -2.81 4.40
N PHE A 79 8.98 -2.14 3.31
CA PHE A 79 9.95 -1.70 2.31
C PHE A 79 9.85 -0.19 2.08
N VAL A 80 10.93 0.37 1.59
CA VAL A 80 11.02 1.77 1.15
C VAL A 80 11.23 1.79 -0.36
N ALA A 81 10.38 2.51 -1.06
CA ALA A 81 10.51 2.76 -2.49
C ALA A 81 10.67 4.27 -2.72
N PRO A 82 11.91 4.78 -2.77
CA PRO A 82 12.15 6.15 -3.19
C PRO A 82 11.59 6.41 -4.59
N ARG A 83 11.39 7.67 -4.94
CA ARG A 83 10.96 8.06 -6.29
C ARG A 83 11.76 7.31 -7.35
N LEU A 84 11.08 6.89 -8.41
CA LEU A 84 11.64 6.19 -9.57
C LEU A 84 12.11 4.75 -9.29
N THR A 85 11.99 4.23 -8.08
CA THR A 85 12.33 2.84 -7.77
C THR A 85 11.16 1.92 -8.11
N PRO A 86 11.31 0.99 -9.08
CA PRO A 86 10.27 0.01 -9.39
C PRO A 86 9.99 -0.89 -8.20
N HIS A 87 8.72 -1.13 -7.93
CA HIS A 87 8.30 -2.03 -6.86
C HIS A 87 7.00 -2.73 -7.22
N GLY A 88 6.86 -3.95 -6.75
CA GLY A 88 5.67 -4.78 -6.94
C GLY A 88 5.54 -5.80 -5.84
N VAL A 89 4.32 -6.29 -5.64
CA VAL A 89 4.01 -7.26 -4.58
C VAL A 89 3.03 -8.31 -5.09
N VAL A 90 3.09 -9.51 -4.49
CA VAL A 90 2.08 -10.55 -4.65
C VAL A 90 1.64 -10.99 -3.26
N ALA A 91 0.35 -10.95 -2.99
CA ALA A 91 -0.18 -11.42 -1.71
C ALA A 91 -0.12 -12.94 -1.63
N LEU A 92 0.45 -13.45 -0.56
CA LEU A 92 0.62 -14.90 -0.34
C LEU A 92 -0.53 -15.52 0.46
N GLU A 93 -1.29 -14.69 1.18
CA GLU A 93 -2.42 -15.11 2.01
C GLU A 93 -3.65 -14.24 1.72
N ALA A 94 -4.83 -14.81 1.90
CA ALA A 94 -6.08 -14.06 1.80
C ALA A 94 -6.14 -12.97 2.86
N GLY A 95 -6.56 -11.76 2.48
CA GLY A 95 -6.70 -10.63 3.38
C GLY A 95 -5.39 -9.95 3.76
N SER A 96 -4.28 -10.28 3.09
CA SER A 96 -3.00 -9.62 3.31
C SER A 96 -3.14 -8.10 3.11
N THR A 97 -2.66 -7.33 4.07
CA THR A 97 -2.90 -5.87 4.12
C THR A 97 -1.59 -5.12 4.27
N LEU A 98 -1.42 -4.11 3.41
CA LEU A 98 -0.35 -3.13 3.48
C LEU A 98 -0.88 -1.81 4.03
N LEU A 99 -0.04 -1.10 4.79
CA LEU A 99 -0.19 0.32 5.03
C LEU A 99 0.81 1.04 4.11
N ASP A 100 0.30 1.66 3.06
CA ASP A 100 1.09 2.48 2.15
C ASP A 100 1.14 3.91 2.65
N GLN A 101 2.33 4.50 2.70
CA GLN A 101 2.55 5.88 3.07
C GLN A 101 3.29 6.59 1.95
N PHE A 102 2.78 7.78 1.57
CA PHE A 102 3.30 8.58 0.46
C PHE A 102 3.64 9.99 0.91
N SER A 103 4.72 10.54 0.38
CA SER A 103 5.10 11.93 0.56
C SER A 103 5.66 12.49 -0.74
N PRO A 104 5.08 13.59 -1.28
CA PRO A 104 3.78 14.20 -0.92
C PRO A 104 2.62 13.27 -1.18
N ARG A 105 1.41 13.69 -0.85
CA ARG A 105 0.21 12.86 -1.07
C ARG A 105 -0.05 12.59 -2.54
N ARG A 106 -0.77 11.52 -2.81
CA ARG A 106 -1.22 11.15 -4.16
C ARG A 106 -2.52 11.86 -4.49
N GLU A 107 -2.45 12.86 -5.37
CA GLU A 107 -3.64 13.57 -5.84
C GLU A 107 -4.58 12.66 -6.64
N ASP A 108 -4.05 11.65 -7.33
CA ASP A 108 -4.83 10.70 -8.11
C ASP A 108 -5.71 9.77 -7.27
N TYR A 109 -5.53 9.74 -5.95
CA TYR A 109 -6.38 8.99 -5.01
C TYR A 109 -7.54 9.83 -4.47
N LEU A 110 -7.54 11.13 -4.67
CA LEU A 110 -8.52 12.06 -4.11
C LEU A 110 -9.66 12.39 -5.08
#